data_d4c1defadd41a172a41c214dc8467b19
#
_entry.id   d4c1defadd41a172a41c214dc8467b19
#
_cell.length_a   1.000
_cell.length_b   1.000
_cell.length_c   1.000
_cell.angle_alpha   90.00
_cell.angle_beta   90.00
_cell.angle_gamma   90.00
#
_symmetry.space_group_name_H-M   'P 1'
#
loop_
_entity.id
_entity.type
_entity.pdbx_description
1 polymer ?
#
loop_
_entity_poly.entity_id
_entity_poly.type
_entity_poly.pdbx_seq_one_letter_code
_entity_poly.pdbx_strand_id
1 'polypeptide(L)'
;MNKILLLVILSSIVFGCSRQKVVEATYENGKPRIIKYYHKKGGEFVLDREVVYYKNEQKKIDGEYKDQLRSGLWKAWYENGNLWSEGEYKDGKRNGKGISYHENGKKYIEGMYRNDIRVGVWRFYDTTGVLTSEVNFDLVPGSLERDSLQ
;
A
#
# COMPACT_ATOMS: atom_id res chain seq x y z
N MET A 1 -6.00 -23.14 -23.57
CA MET A 1 -5.20 -24.12 -22.82
C MET A 1 -4.62 -23.43 -21.60
N ASN A 2 -5.23 -23.66 -20.42
CA ASN A 2 -4.82 -23.04 -19.15
C ASN A 2 -3.56 -23.75 -18.65
N LYS A 3 -2.43 -23.04 -18.65
CA LYS A 3 -1.23 -23.52 -17.98
C LYS A 3 -1.36 -23.21 -16.48
N ILE A 4 -1.73 -24.25 -15.73
CA ILE A 4 -1.64 -24.23 -14.25
C ILE A 4 -0.14 -24.15 -13.92
N LEU A 5 0.29 -23.02 -13.34
CA LEU A 5 1.64 -22.80 -12.88
C LEU A 5 1.87 -23.56 -11.58
N LEU A 6 2.74 -24.54 -11.62
CA LEU A 6 3.12 -25.39 -10.49
C LEU A 6 3.79 -24.56 -9.39
N LEU A 7 3.22 -24.61 -8.18
CA LEU A 7 3.74 -23.96 -6.98
C LEU A 7 5.02 -24.67 -6.52
N VAL A 8 6.19 -24.07 -6.70
CA VAL A 8 7.43 -24.58 -6.12
C VAL A 8 7.55 -24.08 -4.68
N ILE A 9 7.23 -24.96 -3.72
CA ILE A 9 7.44 -24.72 -2.30
C ILE A 9 8.90 -25.06 -1.98
N LEU A 10 9.74 -24.05 -1.79
CA LEU A 10 11.08 -24.25 -1.21
C LEU A 10 10.98 -24.06 0.31
N SER A 11 10.95 -25.17 1.07
CA SER A 11 10.92 -25.17 2.53
C SER A 11 12.33 -25.05 3.09
N SER A 12 12.65 -23.93 3.70
CA SER A 12 13.75 -23.81 4.65
C SER A 12 13.17 -23.71 6.06
N ILE A 13 13.34 -24.76 6.85
CA ILE A 13 12.92 -24.85 8.25
C ILE A 13 13.94 -24.10 9.09
N VAL A 14 13.56 -22.92 9.60
CA VAL A 14 14.24 -22.25 10.71
C VAL A 14 13.21 -22.06 11.82
N PHE A 15 13.47 -22.66 12.98
CA PHE A 15 12.68 -22.49 14.20
C PHE A 15 12.81 -21.05 14.71
N GLY A 16 11.78 -20.26 14.53
CA GLY A 16 11.59 -18.90 14.98
C GLY A 16 10.36 -18.39 14.26
N CYS A 17 9.52 -17.55 14.82
CA CYS A 17 8.27 -17.03 14.23
C CYS A 17 8.37 -16.87 12.68
N SER A 18 8.20 -17.96 11.94
CA SER A 18 8.63 -18.07 10.55
C SER A 18 7.54 -17.53 9.64
N ARG A 19 7.73 -16.31 9.16
CA ARG A 19 6.97 -15.79 8.04
C ARG A 19 7.28 -16.62 6.79
N GLN A 20 6.26 -17.23 6.21
CA GLN A 20 6.38 -17.94 4.94
C GLN A 20 6.32 -16.93 3.80
N LYS A 21 7.35 -16.92 2.95
CA LYS A 21 7.41 -16.13 1.73
C LYS A 21 6.87 -16.95 0.55
N VAL A 22 5.92 -16.40 -0.19
CA VAL A 22 5.33 -17.01 -1.39
C VAL A 22 5.48 -16.04 -2.56
N VAL A 23 6.02 -16.51 -3.67
CA VAL A 23 5.98 -15.78 -4.95
C VAL A 23 4.67 -16.13 -5.63
N GLU A 24 3.69 -15.23 -5.57
CA GLU A 24 2.36 -15.46 -6.12
C GLU A 24 2.28 -15.22 -7.62
N ALA A 25 3.09 -14.29 -8.13
CA ALA A 25 3.15 -14.01 -9.55
C ALA A 25 4.57 -13.63 -9.98
N THR A 26 4.92 -13.97 -11.23
CA THR A 26 6.16 -13.61 -11.88
C THR A 26 5.91 -12.86 -13.18
N TYR A 27 6.90 -12.13 -13.65
CA TYR A 27 6.99 -11.66 -15.02
C TYR A 27 7.40 -12.78 -15.97
N GLU A 28 7.28 -12.57 -17.27
CA GLU A 28 7.69 -13.54 -18.30
C GLU A 28 9.18 -13.94 -18.20
N ASN A 29 10.03 -13.05 -17.69
CA ASN A 29 11.45 -13.29 -17.44
C ASN A 29 11.74 -14.07 -16.15
N GLY A 30 10.70 -14.58 -15.45
CA GLY A 30 10.82 -15.34 -14.21
C GLY A 30 11.02 -14.50 -12.94
N LYS A 31 11.21 -13.18 -13.05
CA LYS A 31 11.38 -12.31 -11.88
C LYS A 31 10.07 -12.15 -11.11
N PRO A 32 10.12 -12.09 -9.77
CA PRO A 32 8.94 -11.90 -8.95
C PRO A 32 8.20 -10.59 -9.30
N ARG A 33 6.90 -10.68 -9.47
CA ARG A 33 6.00 -9.54 -9.61
C ARG A 33 5.23 -9.27 -8.32
N ILE A 34 4.74 -10.34 -7.66
CA ILE A 34 4.00 -10.26 -6.39
C ILE A 34 4.60 -11.27 -5.42
N ILE A 35 4.99 -10.77 -4.25
CA ILE A 35 5.44 -11.59 -3.13
C ILE A 35 4.49 -11.34 -1.97
N LYS A 36 3.97 -12.43 -1.40
CA LYS A 36 3.16 -12.41 -0.17
C LYS A 36 3.90 -13.10 0.98
N TYR A 37 3.70 -12.55 2.16
CA TYR A 37 4.26 -13.10 3.40
C TYR A 37 3.11 -13.50 4.32
N TYR A 38 3.24 -14.68 4.89
CA TYR A 38 2.22 -15.26 5.75
C TYR A 38 2.85 -15.65 7.10
N HIS A 39 2.07 -15.56 8.16
CA HIS A 39 2.40 -16.19 9.44
C HIS A 39 1.37 -17.29 9.77
N LYS A 40 1.76 -18.20 10.66
CA LYS A 40 0.88 -19.28 11.13
C LYS A 40 0.10 -18.81 12.35
N LYS A 41 -1.24 -18.88 12.29
CA LYS A 41 -2.15 -18.54 13.38
C LYS A 41 -3.23 -19.61 13.48
N GLY A 42 -3.33 -20.32 14.64
CA GLY A 42 -4.33 -21.38 14.82
C GLY A 42 -4.22 -22.55 13.83
N GLY A 43 -3.03 -22.80 13.28
CA GLY A 43 -2.82 -23.86 12.28
C GLY A 43 -2.94 -23.39 10.82
N GLU A 44 -3.55 -22.25 10.57
CA GLU A 44 -3.75 -21.66 9.23
C GLU A 44 -2.70 -20.61 8.89
N PHE A 45 -2.46 -20.41 7.58
CA PHE A 45 -1.61 -19.34 7.08
C PHE A 45 -2.42 -18.08 6.86
N VAL A 46 -2.07 -17.01 7.58
CA VAL A 46 -2.71 -15.69 7.50
C VAL A 46 -1.79 -14.73 6.79
N LEU A 47 -2.32 -13.98 5.83
CA LEU A 47 -1.58 -12.96 5.09
C LEU A 47 -1.15 -11.81 6.01
N ASP A 48 0.16 -11.52 5.98
CA ASP A 48 0.80 -10.48 6.79
C ASP A 48 1.18 -9.25 5.99
N ARG A 49 1.72 -9.48 4.78
CA ARG A 49 2.30 -8.42 3.97
C ARG A 49 2.31 -8.80 2.50
N GLU A 50 2.12 -7.81 1.65
CA GLU A 50 2.28 -7.93 0.20
C GLU A 50 3.32 -6.93 -0.30
N VAL A 51 4.18 -7.41 -1.21
CA VAL A 51 5.12 -6.56 -1.94
C VAL A 51 4.93 -6.81 -3.42
N VAL A 52 4.63 -5.75 -4.15
CA VAL A 52 4.54 -5.77 -5.62
C VAL A 52 5.80 -5.10 -6.19
N TYR A 53 6.34 -5.65 -7.25
CA TYR A 53 7.53 -5.14 -7.92
C TYR A 53 7.22 -4.70 -9.34
N TYR A 54 8.00 -3.78 -9.85
CA TYR A 54 8.12 -3.47 -11.26
C TYR A 54 9.00 -4.51 -11.98
N LYS A 55 9.00 -4.49 -13.31
CA LYS A 55 9.83 -5.41 -14.14
C LYS A 55 11.33 -5.18 -13.95
N ASN A 56 11.72 -3.97 -13.55
CA ASN A 56 13.10 -3.60 -13.18
C ASN A 56 13.48 -3.99 -11.74
N GLU A 57 12.65 -4.78 -11.04
CA GLU A 57 12.84 -5.28 -9.67
C GLU A 57 12.72 -4.21 -8.57
N GLN A 58 12.43 -2.97 -8.91
CA GLN A 58 12.12 -1.96 -7.91
C GLN A 58 10.74 -2.21 -7.31
N LYS A 59 10.58 -1.88 -6.04
CA LYS A 59 9.28 -1.97 -5.38
C LYS A 59 8.29 -1.04 -6.05
N LYS A 60 7.05 -1.54 -6.24
CA LYS A 60 5.90 -0.77 -6.71
C LYS A 60 4.94 -0.49 -5.58
N ILE A 61 4.65 -1.49 -4.74
CA ILE A 61 3.75 -1.38 -3.58
C ILE A 61 4.31 -2.24 -2.46
N ASP A 62 4.15 -1.78 -1.21
CA ASP A 62 4.54 -2.51 -0.01
C ASP A 62 3.60 -2.12 1.14
N GLY A 63 2.99 -3.09 1.79
CA GLY A 63 2.10 -2.83 2.91
C GLY A 63 1.68 -4.09 3.65
N GLU A 64 1.17 -3.88 4.84
CA GLU A 64 0.79 -4.94 5.76
C GLU A 64 -0.72 -5.22 5.74
N TYR A 65 -1.06 -6.45 6.12
CA TYR A 65 -2.42 -6.90 6.30
C TYR A 65 -2.63 -7.33 7.75
N LYS A 66 -3.82 -7.07 8.26
CA LYS A 66 -4.33 -7.62 9.50
C LYS A 66 -5.75 -8.12 9.24
N ASP A 67 -6.01 -9.38 9.62
CA ASP A 67 -7.31 -10.02 9.41
C ASP A 67 -7.82 -9.87 7.95
N GLN A 68 -6.92 -10.07 6.96
CA GLN A 68 -7.11 -9.95 5.51
C GLN A 68 -7.42 -8.52 4.99
N LEU A 69 -7.38 -7.52 5.85
CA LEU A 69 -7.59 -6.12 5.52
C LEU A 69 -6.27 -5.35 5.55
N ARG A 70 -6.12 -4.33 4.69
CA ARG A 70 -4.98 -3.43 4.73
C ARG A 70 -4.87 -2.76 6.09
N SER A 71 -3.66 -2.74 6.66
CA SER A 71 -3.38 -2.19 7.99
C SER A 71 -2.01 -1.54 8.02
N GLY A 72 -1.84 -0.53 8.89
CA GLY A 72 -0.57 0.16 9.03
C GLY A 72 -0.21 1.02 7.81
N LEU A 73 1.09 1.26 7.65
CA LEU A 73 1.61 2.14 6.60
C LEU A 73 1.75 1.37 5.28
N TRP A 74 1.08 1.88 4.24
CA TRP A 74 1.20 1.42 2.86
C TRP A 74 2.00 2.43 2.06
N LYS A 75 2.92 1.92 1.24
CA LYS A 75 3.77 2.74 0.37
C LYS A 75 3.67 2.28 -1.07
N ALA A 76 3.75 3.25 -1.98
CA ALA A 76 3.86 2.99 -3.41
C ALA A 76 4.98 3.85 -4.00
N TRP A 77 5.64 3.34 -5.03
CA TRP A 77 6.77 3.99 -5.68
C TRP A 77 6.53 4.10 -7.18
N TYR A 78 7.15 5.09 -7.80
CA TYR A 78 7.34 5.19 -9.24
C TYR A 78 8.33 4.14 -9.72
N GLU A 79 8.35 3.87 -11.01
CA GLU A 79 9.28 2.91 -11.62
C GLU A 79 10.75 3.36 -11.57
N ASN A 80 11.00 4.68 -11.39
CA ASN A 80 12.34 5.23 -11.13
C ASN A 80 12.82 5.04 -9.68
N GLY A 81 12.00 4.47 -8.78
CA GLY A 81 12.29 4.20 -7.38
C GLY A 81 11.92 5.32 -6.41
N ASN A 82 11.53 6.49 -6.90
CA ASN A 82 11.06 7.56 -6.03
C ASN A 82 9.70 7.22 -5.42
N LEU A 83 9.48 7.63 -4.17
CA LEU A 83 8.21 7.41 -3.49
C LEU A 83 7.11 8.16 -4.23
N TRP A 84 6.03 7.44 -4.61
CA TRP A 84 4.83 8.02 -5.20
C TRP A 84 3.80 8.40 -4.15
N SER A 85 3.54 7.50 -3.19
CA SER A 85 2.58 7.78 -2.12
C SER A 85 2.84 6.94 -0.89
N GLU A 86 2.42 7.46 0.25
CA GLU A 86 2.31 6.72 1.50
C GLU A 86 1.03 7.12 2.23
N GLY A 87 0.44 6.17 2.94
CA GLY A 87 -0.79 6.39 3.69
C GLY A 87 -1.05 5.33 4.73
N GLU A 88 -1.70 5.73 5.78
CA GLU A 88 -2.08 4.87 6.89
C GLU A 88 -3.44 4.20 6.61
N TYR A 89 -3.51 2.90 6.91
CA TYR A 89 -4.71 2.08 6.77
C TYR A 89 -5.10 1.47 8.11
N LYS A 90 -6.38 1.44 8.37
CA LYS A 90 -7.01 0.73 9.49
C LYS A 90 -8.24 0.02 8.96
N ASP A 91 -8.34 -1.28 9.24
CA ASP A 91 -9.49 -2.12 8.86
C ASP A 91 -9.86 -1.99 7.36
N GLY A 92 -8.83 -1.96 6.50
CA GLY A 92 -8.95 -1.88 5.04
C GLY A 92 -9.15 -0.48 4.46
N LYS A 93 -9.46 0.52 5.29
CA LYS A 93 -9.74 1.90 4.88
C LYS A 93 -8.56 2.82 5.17
N ARG A 94 -8.37 3.87 4.36
CA ARG A 94 -7.41 4.94 4.68
C ARG A 94 -7.87 5.63 5.95
N ASN A 95 -6.99 5.68 6.96
CA ASN A 95 -7.31 6.28 8.25
C ASN A 95 -6.01 6.79 8.88
N GLY A 96 -5.81 8.09 8.87
CA GLY A 96 -4.58 8.73 9.26
C GLY A 96 -3.98 9.57 8.14
N LYS A 97 -2.69 9.85 8.22
CA LYS A 97 -1.98 10.71 7.26
C LYS A 97 -1.84 10.03 5.90
N GLY A 98 -2.08 10.82 4.84
CA GLY A 98 -1.79 10.45 3.46
C GLY A 98 -0.93 11.51 2.77
N ILE A 99 0.08 11.06 2.05
CA ILE A 99 0.96 11.92 1.27
C ILE A 99 1.14 11.30 -0.11
N SER A 100 1.14 12.14 -1.14
CA SER A 100 1.62 11.76 -2.47
C SER A 100 2.72 12.70 -2.91
N TYR A 101 3.57 12.22 -3.79
CA TYR A 101 4.76 12.92 -4.26
C TYR A 101 4.73 13.02 -5.79
N HIS A 102 5.34 14.04 -6.33
CA HIS A 102 5.72 14.12 -7.73
C HIS A 102 6.82 13.11 -8.04
N GLU A 103 6.99 12.77 -9.31
CA GLU A 103 8.01 11.82 -9.75
C GLU A 103 9.44 12.26 -9.41
N ASN A 104 9.67 13.57 -9.23
CA ASN A 104 10.94 14.14 -8.76
C ASN A 104 11.17 14.03 -7.24
N GLY A 105 10.25 13.36 -6.49
CA GLY A 105 10.32 13.12 -5.05
C GLY A 105 9.84 14.28 -4.18
N LYS A 106 9.45 15.43 -4.74
CA LYS A 106 8.85 16.52 -3.97
C LYS A 106 7.39 16.22 -3.67
N LYS A 107 6.89 16.71 -2.53
CA LYS A 107 5.47 16.53 -2.19
C LYS A 107 4.58 17.11 -3.28
N TYR A 108 3.48 16.39 -3.56
CA TYR A 108 2.39 16.84 -4.42
C TYR A 108 1.16 17.21 -3.60
N ILE A 109 0.75 16.33 -2.67
CA ILE A 109 -0.42 16.55 -1.83
C ILE A 109 -0.23 15.85 -0.48
N GLU A 110 -0.70 16.47 0.60
CA GLU A 110 -0.78 15.84 1.91
C GLU A 110 -2.04 16.24 2.66
N GLY A 111 -2.51 15.36 3.55
CA GLY A 111 -3.66 15.61 4.41
C GLY A 111 -4.02 14.39 5.24
N MET A 112 -5.21 14.44 5.82
CA MET A 112 -5.72 13.38 6.70
C MET A 112 -6.91 12.68 6.07
N TYR A 113 -6.97 11.36 6.27
CA TYR A 113 -8.13 10.53 5.96
C TYR A 113 -8.79 10.03 7.23
N ARG A 114 -10.12 9.91 7.17
CA ARG A 114 -10.94 9.17 8.12
C ARG A 114 -11.88 8.28 7.32
N ASN A 115 -11.69 6.95 7.41
CA ASN A 115 -12.49 5.95 6.69
C ASN A 115 -12.60 6.23 5.18
N ASP A 116 -11.46 6.46 4.50
CA ASP A 116 -11.33 6.84 3.08
C ASP A 116 -11.80 8.25 2.70
N ILE A 117 -12.36 9.01 3.65
CA ILE A 117 -12.82 10.38 3.44
C ILE A 117 -11.69 11.35 3.79
N ARG A 118 -11.47 12.36 2.94
CA ARG A 118 -10.57 13.47 3.26
C ARG A 118 -11.19 14.35 4.33
N VAL A 119 -10.41 14.64 5.39
CA VAL A 119 -10.83 15.52 6.49
C VAL A 119 -9.76 16.57 6.77
N GLY A 120 -10.16 17.68 7.40
CA GLY A 120 -9.26 18.77 7.74
C GLY A 120 -8.64 19.47 6.54
N VAL A 121 -7.51 20.09 6.77
CA VAL A 121 -6.79 20.87 5.74
C VAL A 121 -5.91 19.95 4.92
N TRP A 122 -6.10 20.02 3.59
CA TRP A 122 -5.26 19.38 2.58
C TRP A 122 -4.42 20.42 1.88
N ARG A 123 -3.13 20.11 1.71
CA ARG A 123 -2.11 20.98 1.10
C ARG A 123 -1.67 20.43 -0.23
N PHE A 124 -1.56 21.32 -1.21
CA PHE A 124 -1.18 20.98 -2.57
C PHE A 124 0.09 21.76 -2.94
N TYR A 125 1.03 21.09 -3.59
CA TYR A 125 2.34 21.63 -3.92
C TYR A 125 2.62 21.43 -5.41
N ASP A 126 3.34 22.37 -5.99
CA ASP A 126 3.84 22.24 -7.36
C ASP A 126 5.08 21.33 -7.45
N THR A 127 5.56 21.11 -8.67
CA THR A 127 6.74 20.29 -8.93
C THR A 127 8.04 20.87 -8.37
N THR A 128 8.05 22.14 -7.97
CA THR A 128 9.18 22.78 -7.29
C THR A 128 9.11 22.62 -5.76
N GLY A 129 7.97 22.14 -5.24
CA GLY A 129 7.70 21.94 -3.82
C GLY A 129 7.10 23.18 -3.14
N VAL A 130 6.68 24.19 -3.92
CA VAL A 130 6.01 25.38 -3.41
C VAL A 130 4.54 25.07 -3.15
N LEU A 131 4.01 25.49 -2.00
CA LEU A 131 2.60 25.37 -1.65
C LEU A 131 1.77 26.23 -2.62
N THR A 132 0.85 25.60 -3.33
CA THR A 132 -0.03 26.26 -4.31
C THR A 132 -1.44 26.50 -3.80
N SER A 133 -1.95 25.61 -2.95
CA SER A 133 -3.27 25.76 -2.36
C SER A 133 -3.46 24.95 -1.09
N GLU A 134 -4.43 25.38 -0.28
CA GLU A 134 -4.96 24.65 0.86
C GLU A 134 -6.48 24.53 0.73
N VAL A 135 -7.02 23.36 1.02
CA VAL A 135 -8.46 23.11 1.01
C VAL A 135 -8.86 22.49 2.34
N ASN A 136 -9.76 23.11 3.07
CA ASN A 136 -10.33 22.51 4.27
C ASN A 136 -11.57 21.68 3.88
N PHE A 137 -11.41 20.35 3.92
CA PHE A 137 -12.45 19.40 3.52
C PHE A 137 -13.59 19.32 4.56
N ASP A 138 -13.40 19.75 5.79
CA ASP A 138 -14.48 19.82 6.78
C ASP A 138 -15.49 20.92 6.43
N LEU A 139 -15.09 21.91 5.62
CA LEU A 139 -15.94 23.02 5.17
C LEU A 139 -16.54 22.79 3.78
N VAL A 140 -16.19 21.70 3.09
CA VAL A 140 -16.75 21.38 1.76
C VAL A 140 -18.14 20.79 1.93
N PRO A 141 -19.20 21.36 1.31
CA PRO A 141 -20.56 20.81 1.40
C PRO A 141 -20.61 19.33 1.01
N GLY A 142 -21.29 18.50 1.80
CA GLY A 142 -21.40 17.06 1.58
C GLY A 142 -20.19 16.21 2.02
N SER A 143 -19.15 16.81 2.58
CA SER A 143 -18.01 16.03 3.13
C SER A 143 -18.40 15.26 4.39
N LEU A 144 -19.30 15.79 5.21
CA LEU A 144 -19.76 15.20 6.47
C LEU A 144 -20.94 14.23 6.29
N GLU A 145 -21.74 14.37 5.23
CA GLU A 145 -22.89 13.49 4.99
C GLU A 145 -22.47 12.06 4.58
N ARG A 146 -21.25 11.89 4.06
CA ARG A 146 -20.69 10.57 3.70
C ARG A 146 -20.28 9.70 4.88
N ASP A 147 -20.07 10.30 6.06
CA ASP A 147 -19.75 9.58 7.30
C ASP A 147 -21.01 8.94 7.95
N SER A 148 -22.21 9.42 7.62
CA SER A 148 -23.48 8.94 8.20
C SER A 148 -24.14 7.81 7.43
N LEU A 149 -23.59 7.41 6.27
CA LEU A 149 -24.15 6.38 5.39
C LEU A 149 -23.35 5.05 5.38
N GLN A 150 -22.45 4.85 6.36
CA GLN A 150 -21.67 3.60 6.49
C GLN A 150 -21.93 2.87 7.78
#